data_45781ea9d3b4605f3b732539d86cefce
#
_entry.id   45781ea9d3b4605f3b732539d86cefce
#
_cell.length_a   1.000
_cell.length_b   1.000
_cell.length_c   1.000
_cell.angle_alpha   90.00
_cell.angle_beta   90.00
_cell.angle_gamma   90.00
#
_symmetry.space_group_name_H-M   'P 1'
#
loop_
_entity.id
_entity.type
_entity.pdbx_description
1 polymer ?
#
loop_
_entity_poly.entity_id
_entity_poly.type
_entity_poly.pdbx_seq_one_letter_code
_entity_poly.pdbx_strand_id
1 'polypeptide(L)'
;MDPTSAKAATELLVRHWKEGSTLAALSQALRPTTRAEAYAAQAHLEAHSQQPLFGWKIAATSVAGQKHINVDGPIAGRLLAEMVFHDGDTVPFGANRMRVAEAEFAFCMGRDLPPRATPYAMYEVLDLSLIHI
;
A
#
# COMPACT_ATOMS: atom_id res chain seq x y z
N MET A 1 -17.96 -6.84 -3.84
CA MET A 1 -17.54 -6.26 -5.16
C MET A 1 -17.10 -7.39 -6.08
N ASP A 2 -17.53 -7.40 -7.33
CA ASP A 2 -17.06 -8.38 -8.31
C ASP A 2 -15.65 -8.01 -8.86
N PRO A 3 -14.91 -8.97 -9.45
CA PRO A 3 -13.54 -8.71 -9.93
C PRO A 3 -13.44 -7.62 -11.00
N THR A 4 -14.46 -7.48 -11.85
CA THR A 4 -14.47 -6.46 -12.90
C THR A 4 -14.59 -5.06 -12.30
N SER A 5 -15.48 -4.90 -11.34
CA SER A 5 -15.65 -3.64 -10.59
C SER A 5 -14.41 -3.30 -9.77
N ALA A 6 -13.76 -4.31 -9.16
CA ALA A 6 -12.50 -4.13 -8.42
C ALA A 6 -11.39 -3.58 -9.34
N LYS A 7 -11.21 -4.20 -10.49
CA LYS A 7 -10.26 -3.73 -11.51
C LYS A 7 -10.57 -2.32 -12.00
N ALA A 8 -11.83 -2.05 -12.35
CA ALA A 8 -12.25 -0.74 -12.84
C ALA A 8 -12.05 0.37 -11.79
N ALA A 9 -12.27 0.08 -10.51
CA ALA A 9 -11.97 1.00 -9.42
C ALA A 9 -10.49 1.37 -9.39
N THR A 10 -9.60 0.38 -9.48
CA THR A 10 -8.15 0.61 -9.49
C THR A 10 -7.71 1.38 -10.73
N GLU A 11 -8.18 1.01 -11.91
CA GLU A 11 -7.85 1.72 -13.17
C GLU A 11 -8.25 3.19 -13.12
N LEU A 12 -9.43 3.49 -12.55
CA LEU A 12 -9.88 4.87 -12.36
C LEU A 12 -8.95 5.64 -11.41
N LEU A 13 -8.58 5.06 -10.28
CA LEU A 13 -7.70 5.71 -9.30
C LEU A 13 -6.28 5.90 -9.86
N VAL A 14 -5.73 4.91 -10.54
CA VAL A 14 -4.40 4.99 -11.17
C VAL A 14 -4.37 6.05 -12.26
N ARG A 15 -5.43 6.16 -13.05
CA ARG A 15 -5.54 7.23 -14.05
C ARG A 15 -5.48 8.61 -13.40
N HIS A 16 -6.30 8.87 -12.39
CA HIS A 16 -6.29 10.14 -11.67
C HIS A 16 -4.93 10.43 -11.02
N TRP A 17 -4.29 9.41 -10.48
CA TRP A 17 -2.96 9.54 -9.91
C TRP A 17 -1.92 9.94 -10.96
N LYS A 18 -1.88 9.25 -12.11
CA LYS A 18 -0.95 9.57 -13.22
C LYS A 18 -1.19 10.95 -13.82
N GLU A 19 -2.44 11.36 -13.92
CA GLU A 19 -2.83 12.68 -14.44
C GLU A 19 -2.68 13.80 -13.40
N GLY A 20 -2.42 13.49 -12.12
CA GLY A 20 -2.41 14.48 -11.04
C GLY A 20 -3.77 15.10 -10.77
N SER A 21 -4.83 14.48 -11.25
CA SER A 21 -6.22 14.91 -11.06
C SER A 21 -6.83 14.29 -9.80
N THR A 22 -7.98 14.77 -9.37
CA THR A 22 -8.68 14.25 -8.19
C THR A 22 -10.08 13.81 -8.51
N LEU A 23 -10.54 12.83 -7.75
CA LEU A 23 -11.88 12.29 -7.76
C LEU A 23 -12.57 12.64 -6.44
N ALA A 24 -13.77 13.18 -6.48
CA ALA A 24 -14.51 13.50 -5.27
C ALA A 24 -14.89 12.22 -4.48
N ALA A 25 -15.30 11.17 -5.17
CA ALA A 25 -15.56 9.85 -4.62
C ALA A 25 -15.67 8.81 -5.74
N LEU A 26 -15.40 7.56 -5.42
CA LEU A 26 -15.78 6.44 -6.29
C LEU A 26 -17.31 6.36 -6.38
N SER A 27 -17.84 6.04 -7.56
CA SER A 27 -19.27 5.75 -7.73
C SER A 27 -19.67 4.57 -6.83
N GLN A 28 -20.95 4.46 -6.52
CA GLN A 28 -21.45 3.37 -5.67
C GLN A 28 -21.09 1.99 -6.23
N ALA A 29 -21.13 1.81 -7.55
CA ALA A 29 -20.79 0.55 -8.21
C ALA A 29 -19.30 0.16 -8.09
N LEU A 30 -18.41 1.14 -7.91
CA LEU A 30 -16.97 0.93 -7.81
C LEU A 30 -16.42 1.08 -6.37
N ARG A 31 -17.27 1.41 -5.42
CA ARG A 31 -16.85 1.67 -4.03
C ARG A 31 -16.81 0.37 -3.25
N PRO A 32 -15.62 -0.03 -2.72
CA PRO A 32 -15.52 -1.13 -1.78
C PRO A 32 -16.34 -0.85 -0.51
N THR A 33 -17.03 -1.84 0.01
CA THR A 33 -17.83 -1.76 1.24
C THR A 33 -17.17 -2.51 2.41
N THR A 34 -16.17 -3.34 2.09
CA THR A 34 -15.41 -4.09 3.09
C THR A 34 -13.91 -3.94 2.85
N ARG A 35 -13.11 -4.21 3.88
CA ARG A 35 -11.64 -4.23 3.78
C ARG A 35 -11.16 -5.26 2.74
N ALA A 36 -11.78 -6.43 2.70
CA ALA A 36 -11.45 -7.47 1.72
C ALA A 36 -11.67 -6.99 0.27
N GLU A 37 -12.78 -6.32 0.00
CA GLU A 37 -13.05 -5.73 -1.30
C GLU A 37 -12.04 -4.63 -1.67
N ALA A 38 -11.65 -3.79 -0.70
CA ALA A 38 -10.63 -2.76 -0.91
C ALA A 38 -9.27 -3.37 -1.26
N TYR A 39 -8.87 -4.45 -0.59
CA TYR A 39 -7.64 -5.16 -0.92
C TYR A 39 -7.72 -5.90 -2.25
N ALA A 40 -8.88 -6.45 -2.61
CA ALA A 40 -9.10 -7.05 -3.93
C ALA A 40 -8.92 -6.02 -5.05
N ALA A 41 -9.48 -4.82 -4.88
CA ALA A 41 -9.23 -3.71 -5.80
C ALA A 41 -7.74 -3.32 -5.82
N GLN A 42 -7.12 -3.11 -4.65
CA GLN A 42 -5.70 -2.73 -4.55
C GLN A 42 -4.77 -3.75 -5.22
N ALA A 43 -5.11 -5.05 -5.24
CA ALA A 43 -4.30 -6.08 -5.88
C ALA A 43 -4.09 -5.83 -7.38
N HIS A 44 -5.04 -5.19 -8.06
CA HIS A 44 -4.89 -4.83 -9.47
C HIS A 44 -3.86 -3.73 -9.72
N LEU A 45 -3.36 -3.05 -8.67
CA LEU A 45 -2.30 -2.06 -8.81
C LEU A 45 -1.01 -2.66 -9.39
N GLU A 46 -0.71 -3.91 -9.08
CA GLU A 46 0.49 -4.59 -9.56
C GLU A 46 0.55 -4.68 -11.10
N ALA A 47 -0.59 -4.76 -11.78
CA ALA A 47 -0.65 -4.77 -13.24
C ALA A 47 -0.20 -3.44 -13.89
N HIS A 48 -0.01 -2.39 -13.12
CA HIS A 48 0.49 -1.10 -13.58
C HIS A 48 2.01 -0.91 -13.40
N SER A 49 2.69 -1.92 -12.84
CA SER A 49 4.15 -2.01 -12.73
C SER A 49 4.74 -2.88 -13.83
N GLN A 50 5.97 -2.56 -14.24
CA GLN A 50 6.78 -3.39 -15.14
C GLN A 50 7.70 -4.35 -14.35
N GLN A 51 7.71 -4.25 -13.03
CA GLN A 51 8.56 -4.99 -12.12
C GLN A 51 7.69 -5.76 -11.11
N PRO A 52 8.24 -6.80 -10.47
CA PRO A 52 7.58 -7.44 -9.32
C PRO A 52 7.28 -6.44 -8.21
N LEU A 53 6.29 -6.75 -7.38
CA LEU A 53 5.98 -5.96 -6.19
C LEU A 53 7.24 -5.81 -5.32
N PHE A 54 7.60 -4.58 -5.00
CA PHE A 54 8.79 -4.31 -4.17
C PHE A 54 8.55 -4.62 -2.69
N GLY A 55 7.37 -4.26 -2.19
CA GLY A 55 7.07 -4.43 -0.77
C GLY A 55 5.74 -3.83 -0.35
N TRP A 56 5.65 -3.51 0.94
CA TRP A 56 4.43 -3.05 1.58
C TRP A 56 4.69 -1.87 2.50
N LYS A 57 3.89 -0.83 2.39
CA LYS A 57 3.77 0.23 3.39
C LYS A 57 2.70 -0.18 4.40
N ILE A 58 3.04 -0.18 5.69
CA ILE A 58 2.07 -0.45 6.75
C ILE A 58 1.70 0.88 7.42
N ALA A 59 0.43 1.19 7.45
CA ALA A 59 -0.10 2.40 8.05
C ALA A 59 -1.05 2.08 9.23
N ALA A 60 -1.36 3.08 10.04
CA ALA A 60 -2.24 2.98 11.19
C ALA A 60 -1.82 1.90 12.20
N THR A 61 -0.53 1.83 12.52
CA THR A 61 0.03 0.86 13.48
C THR A 61 -0.32 1.21 14.92
N SER A 62 -0.73 2.45 15.23
CA SER A 62 -1.17 2.88 16.55
C SER A 62 -2.69 3.05 16.64
N VAL A 63 -3.24 2.89 17.85
CA VAL A 63 -4.67 3.14 18.12
C VAL A 63 -5.07 4.57 17.73
N ALA A 64 -4.20 5.55 17.97
CA ALA A 64 -4.47 6.94 17.58
C ALA A 64 -4.55 7.10 16.05
N GLY A 65 -3.62 6.49 15.30
CA GLY A 65 -3.64 6.48 13.85
C GLY A 65 -4.88 5.78 13.28
N GLN A 66 -5.28 4.65 13.87
CA GLN A 66 -6.50 3.93 13.47
C GLN A 66 -7.75 4.80 13.65
N LYS A 67 -7.87 5.48 14.79
CA LYS A 67 -8.97 6.41 15.04
C LYS A 67 -8.97 7.60 14.09
N HIS A 68 -7.79 8.12 13.77
CA HIS A 68 -7.65 9.29 12.89
C HIS A 68 -8.19 9.02 11.47
N ILE A 69 -7.93 7.84 10.92
CA ILE A 69 -8.39 7.46 9.57
C ILE A 69 -9.60 6.52 9.60
N ASN A 70 -10.21 6.32 10.77
CA ASN A 70 -11.42 5.53 10.99
C ASN A 70 -11.30 4.08 10.48
N VAL A 71 -10.25 3.38 10.93
CA VAL A 71 -10.03 1.95 10.67
C VAL A 71 -9.94 1.17 11.98
N ASP A 72 -10.16 -0.14 11.92
CA ASP A 72 -10.19 -1.06 13.06
C ASP A 72 -8.87 -1.84 13.27
N GLY A 73 -7.82 -1.48 12.55
CA GLY A 73 -6.50 -2.10 12.64
C GLY A 73 -5.53 -1.52 11.60
N PRO A 74 -4.28 -1.98 11.59
CA PRO A 74 -3.30 -1.59 10.58
C PRO A 74 -3.78 -1.90 9.16
N ILE A 75 -3.36 -1.09 8.21
CA ILE A 75 -3.62 -1.29 6.79
C ILE A 75 -2.31 -1.37 6.01
N ALA A 76 -2.31 -2.17 4.95
CA ALA A 76 -1.15 -2.38 4.10
C ALA A 76 -1.38 -1.78 2.70
N GLY A 77 -0.40 -1.07 2.19
CA GLY A 77 -0.36 -0.55 0.83
C GLY A 77 0.74 -1.20 0.02
N ARG A 78 0.49 -1.50 -1.25
CA ARG A 78 1.50 -2.04 -2.17
C ARG A 78 2.49 -0.96 -2.57
N LEU A 79 3.78 -1.28 -2.50
CA LEU A 79 4.86 -0.45 -3.01
C LEU A 79 5.33 -1.01 -4.35
N LEU A 80 5.10 -0.25 -5.41
CA LEU A 80 5.62 -0.58 -6.73
C LEU A 80 7.11 -0.22 -6.83
N ALA A 81 7.89 -1.02 -7.53
CA ALA A 81 9.33 -0.82 -7.65
C ALA A 81 9.70 0.56 -8.23
N GLU A 82 8.88 1.07 -9.15
CA GLU A 82 9.07 2.39 -9.77
C GLU A 82 8.89 3.58 -8.78
N MET A 83 8.41 3.31 -7.58
CA MET A 83 8.24 4.31 -6.52
C MET A 83 9.33 4.26 -5.45
N VAL A 84 10.33 3.42 -5.64
CA VAL A 84 11.44 3.26 -4.72
C VAL A 84 12.64 4.04 -5.24
N PHE A 85 13.18 4.90 -4.40
CA PHE A 85 14.31 5.76 -4.68
C PHE A 85 15.45 5.42 -3.73
N HIS A 86 16.68 5.64 -4.16
CA HIS A 86 17.88 5.42 -3.35
C HIS A 86 18.41 6.73 -2.79
N ASP A 87 19.34 6.63 -1.85
CA ASP A 87 20.02 7.79 -1.31
C ASP A 87 20.72 8.59 -2.42
N GLY A 88 20.51 9.89 -2.43
CA GLY A 88 20.99 10.79 -3.47
C GLY A 88 20.07 10.96 -4.68
N ASP A 89 19.00 10.15 -4.79
CA ASP A 89 18.04 10.31 -5.87
C ASP A 89 17.18 11.57 -5.71
N THR A 90 16.70 12.09 -6.81
CA THR A 90 15.73 13.18 -6.83
C THR A 90 14.31 12.60 -6.94
N VAL A 91 13.53 12.74 -5.89
CA VAL A 91 12.11 12.34 -5.89
C VAL A 91 11.28 13.44 -6.53
N PRO A 92 10.61 13.17 -7.68
CA PRO A 92 9.76 14.15 -8.32
C PRO A 92 8.55 14.46 -7.43
N PHE A 93 8.38 15.74 -7.10
CA PHE A 93 7.27 16.15 -6.24
C PHE A 93 5.89 15.97 -6.93
N GLY A 94 5.86 16.18 -8.25
CA GLY A 94 4.68 15.98 -9.08
C GLY A 94 3.43 16.68 -8.55
N ALA A 95 2.32 15.97 -8.59
CA ALA A 95 1.02 16.42 -8.09
C ALA A 95 0.78 16.03 -6.61
N ASN A 96 1.82 15.76 -5.83
CA ASN A 96 1.70 15.39 -4.42
C ASN A 96 0.97 16.49 -3.62
N ARG A 97 -0.22 16.17 -3.16
CA ARG A 97 -1.09 17.09 -2.43
C ARG A 97 -0.87 17.08 -0.92
N MET A 98 -0.45 15.95 -0.38
CA MET A 98 -0.24 15.82 1.08
C MET A 98 0.96 16.62 1.54
N ARG A 99 2.01 16.71 0.73
CA ARG A 99 3.25 17.45 1.04
C ARG A 99 3.85 17.07 2.39
N VAL A 100 3.80 15.79 2.71
CA VAL A 100 4.28 15.23 3.97
C VAL A 100 5.41 14.26 3.67
N ALA A 101 6.47 14.31 4.48
CA ALA A 101 7.49 13.29 4.55
C ALA A 101 7.33 12.56 5.89
N GLU A 102 7.37 11.24 5.86
CA GLU A 102 7.30 10.37 7.02
C GLU A 102 8.61 9.60 7.15
N ALA A 103 9.26 9.67 8.30
CA ALA A 103 10.41 8.84 8.61
C ALA A 103 9.91 7.53 9.24
N GLU A 104 10.26 6.39 8.64
CA GLU A 104 9.78 5.09 9.06
C GLU A 104 10.90 4.04 9.08
N PHE A 105 10.73 3.02 9.92
CA PHE A 105 11.56 1.84 9.88
C PHE A 105 11.06 0.87 8.83
N ALA A 106 11.98 0.31 8.03
CA ALA A 106 11.66 -0.72 7.05
C ALA A 106 12.44 -2.02 7.37
N PHE A 107 11.82 -3.15 7.08
CA PHE A 107 12.46 -4.46 7.13
C PHE A 107 12.70 -4.95 5.71
N CYS A 108 13.94 -5.28 5.38
CA CYS A 108 14.25 -6.02 4.17
C CYS A 108 14.25 -7.51 4.52
N MET A 109 13.29 -8.25 3.97
CA MET A 109 13.13 -9.68 4.29
C MET A 109 14.11 -10.52 3.47
N GLY A 110 14.87 -11.38 4.13
CA GLY A 110 15.81 -12.32 3.50
C GLY A 110 15.14 -13.62 3.04
N ARG A 111 13.95 -13.91 3.56
CA ARG A 111 13.14 -15.07 3.23
C ARG A 111 11.66 -14.72 3.31
N ASP A 112 10.84 -15.46 2.59
CA ASP A 112 9.39 -15.29 2.62
C ASP A 112 8.80 -15.56 4.01
N LEU A 113 7.76 -14.80 4.34
CA LEU A 113 6.88 -15.05 5.47
C LEU A 113 5.60 -15.72 4.96
N PRO A 114 5.54 -17.06 4.88
CA PRO A 114 4.37 -17.74 4.35
C PRO A 114 3.14 -17.50 5.23
N PRO A 115 1.94 -17.35 4.63
CA PRO A 115 0.71 -17.21 5.38
C PRO A 115 0.52 -18.37 6.36
N ARG A 116 0.16 -18.06 7.62
CA ARG A 116 -0.18 -19.06 8.64
C ARG A 116 -1.25 -18.52 9.59
N ALA A 117 -1.96 -19.44 10.26
CA ALA A 117 -3.03 -19.09 11.20
C ALA A 117 -2.50 -18.37 12.46
N THR A 118 -1.29 -18.73 12.92
CA THR A 118 -0.67 -18.10 14.10
C THR A 118 0.12 -16.88 13.69
N PRO A 119 -0.07 -15.71 14.29
CA PRO A 119 0.75 -14.54 14.03
C PRO A 119 2.23 -14.82 14.24
N TYR A 120 3.09 -14.19 13.43
CA TYR A 120 4.53 -14.22 13.64
C TYR A 120 4.90 -13.43 14.90
N ALA A 121 5.75 -14.02 15.74
CA ALA A 121 6.34 -13.30 16.85
C ALA A 121 7.41 -12.32 16.34
N MET A 122 7.68 -11.27 17.10
CA MET A 122 8.65 -10.24 16.71
C MET A 122 10.04 -10.83 16.41
N TYR A 123 10.52 -11.74 17.24
CA TYR A 123 11.83 -12.37 17.04
C TYR A 123 11.88 -13.18 15.73
N GLU A 124 10.80 -13.86 15.34
CA GLU A 124 10.74 -14.60 14.08
C GLU A 124 10.86 -13.67 12.87
N VAL A 125 10.22 -12.50 12.94
CA VAL A 125 10.31 -11.48 11.87
C VAL A 125 11.73 -10.92 11.80
N LEU A 126 12.34 -10.63 12.95
CA LEU A 126 13.71 -10.14 13.02
C LEU A 126 14.71 -11.16 12.46
N ASP A 127 14.58 -12.44 12.81
CA ASP A 127 15.46 -13.51 12.32
C ASP A 127 15.34 -13.74 10.80
N LEU A 128 14.20 -13.39 10.20
CA LEU A 128 13.96 -13.52 8.77
C LEU A 128 14.36 -12.26 7.99
N SER A 129 14.60 -11.15 8.66
CA SER A 129 15.01 -9.90 8.01
C SER A 129 16.53 -9.84 7.81
N LEU A 130 16.96 -9.24 6.68
CA LEU A 130 18.38 -9.02 6.37
C LEU A 130 18.91 -7.71 6.95
N ILE A 131 18.07 -6.68 6.96
CA ILE A 131 18.43 -5.32 7.36
C ILE A 131 17.30 -4.73 8.18
N HIS A 132 17.67 -4.12 9.28
CA HIS A 132 16.78 -3.29 10.09
C HIS A 132 17.17 -1.83 9.86
N ILE A 133 16.37 -1.13 9.07
CA ILE A 133 16.59 0.28 8.77
C ILE A 133 15.60 1.12 9.55
#